data_584371fcd033ab1343da0d7cfd03c22e
#
_entry.id   584371fcd033ab1343da0d7cfd03c22e
#
_cell.length_a   1.000
_cell.length_b   1.000
_cell.length_c   1.000
_cell.angle_alpha   90.00
_cell.angle_beta   90.00
_cell.angle_gamma   90.00
#
_symmetry.space_group_name_H-M   'P 1'
#
loop_
_entity.id
_entity.type
_entity.pdbx_description
1 polymer ?
#
loop_
_entity_poly.entity_id
_entity_poly.type
_entity_poly.pdbx_seq_one_letter_code
_entity_poly.pdbx_strand_id
1 'polypeptide(L)'
;MENYFIDNPTHDLQDVDEHTIEEIKNKFIPERKLLQDNELELVQEGYANGVAEGFPLTEKEKEDMIDAAEHAYGKFLDALKCNWREDPNSMETPRRVAKAYVNDLWAGRYTAITPITSFPSDGYDGIIIERDIPLTSMCSHHHQVIGGLVHIGYIAGEGGQVIGLSKLNRIVELFGRRGAIQEQLTTAIHNAVDKVCEDNKGVIVTIVATHNCVSCRGVKHQGASMVTTKASGAFRDNENLARKEFFDSIKIS
;
A
#
# COMPACT_ATOMS: atom_id res chain seq x y z
N MET A 1 35.49 -32.42 -9.98
CA MET A 1 35.20 -30.98 -9.74
C MET A 1 35.11 -30.34 -11.11
N GLU A 2 33.97 -30.46 -11.73
CA GLU A 2 33.71 -29.90 -13.08
C GLU A 2 33.07 -28.52 -12.93
N ASN A 3 33.62 -27.61 -13.70
CA ASN A 3 33.28 -26.18 -13.72
C ASN A 3 31.83 -25.95 -14.17
N TYR A 4 30.96 -25.60 -13.23
CA TYR A 4 29.69 -24.93 -13.47
C TYR A 4 29.90 -23.41 -13.51
N PHE A 5 30.63 -22.87 -14.45
CA PHE A 5 30.63 -21.48 -14.82
C PHE A 5 30.15 -21.35 -16.27
N ILE A 6 28.85 -21.29 -16.45
CA ILE A 6 28.03 -20.23 -16.99
C ILE A 6 28.70 -19.50 -18.18
N ASP A 7 28.44 -20.03 -19.33
CA ASP A 7 28.47 -19.25 -20.56
C ASP A 7 27.08 -18.58 -20.74
N ASN A 8 27.08 -17.26 -20.71
CA ASN A 8 26.06 -16.35 -21.20
C ASN A 8 24.90 -15.93 -20.28
N PRO A 9 25.06 -14.84 -19.46
CA PRO A 9 24.02 -14.34 -18.57
C PRO A 9 22.94 -13.48 -19.23
N THR A 10 22.95 -13.31 -20.54
CA THR A 10 22.00 -12.43 -21.26
C THR A 10 20.84 -13.18 -21.93
N HIS A 11 20.86 -14.52 -21.97
CA HIS A 11 19.81 -15.29 -22.62
C HIS A 11 18.64 -15.73 -21.72
N ASP A 12 18.84 -15.82 -20.41
CA ASP A 12 17.81 -16.35 -19.49
C ASP A 12 16.72 -15.35 -19.08
N LEU A 13 16.82 -14.09 -19.46
CA LEU A 13 15.76 -13.10 -19.20
C LEU A 13 14.82 -12.88 -20.41
N GLN A 14 15.13 -13.49 -21.56
CA GLN A 14 14.29 -13.39 -22.77
C GLN A 14 13.39 -14.61 -22.99
N ASP A 15 13.61 -15.71 -22.27
CA ASP A 15 12.90 -16.98 -22.46
C ASP A 15 11.94 -17.35 -21.31
N VAL A 16 11.35 -16.38 -20.64
CA VAL A 16 10.05 -16.62 -20.02
C VAL A 16 9.04 -16.41 -21.14
N ASP A 17 8.76 -17.50 -21.87
CA ASP A 17 7.84 -17.44 -23.00
C ASP A 17 6.44 -17.00 -22.52
N GLU A 18 5.67 -16.42 -23.43
CA GLU A 18 4.28 -16.02 -23.17
C GLU A 18 3.45 -17.17 -22.61
N HIS A 19 3.79 -18.42 -22.96
CA HIS A 19 3.14 -19.64 -22.47
C HIS A 19 3.42 -19.87 -20.97
N THR A 20 4.64 -19.64 -20.50
CA THR A 20 4.98 -19.74 -19.06
C THR A 20 4.31 -18.63 -18.25
N ILE A 21 4.21 -17.41 -18.82
CA ILE A 21 3.45 -16.30 -18.23
C ILE A 21 1.95 -16.63 -18.21
N GLU A 22 1.43 -17.24 -19.27
CA GLU A 22 0.03 -17.66 -19.39
C GLU A 22 -0.28 -18.86 -18.49
N GLU A 23 0.63 -19.84 -18.34
CA GLU A 23 0.50 -20.91 -17.36
C GLU A 23 0.53 -20.40 -15.91
N ILE A 24 1.41 -19.44 -15.60
CA ILE A 24 1.43 -18.79 -14.29
C ILE A 24 0.12 -18.04 -14.06
N LYS A 25 -0.36 -17.26 -15.03
CA LYS A 25 -1.65 -16.57 -14.97
C LYS A 25 -2.79 -17.55 -14.76
N ASN A 26 -2.90 -18.59 -15.59
CA ASN A 26 -3.97 -19.59 -15.51
C ASN A 26 -3.91 -20.44 -14.24
N LYS A 27 -2.73 -20.63 -13.64
CA LYS A 27 -2.56 -21.34 -12.37
C LYS A 27 -2.97 -20.49 -11.15
N PHE A 28 -2.86 -19.16 -11.28
CA PHE A 28 -3.15 -18.22 -10.19
C PHE A 28 -4.51 -17.52 -10.32
N ILE A 29 -5.27 -17.72 -11.42
CA ILE A 29 -6.58 -17.11 -11.63
C ILE A 29 -7.65 -18.20 -11.78
N PRO A 30 -8.17 -18.76 -10.69
CA PRO A 30 -9.45 -19.46 -10.79
C PRO A 30 -10.56 -18.45 -11.11
N GLU A 31 -11.58 -18.86 -11.88
CA GLU A 31 -12.78 -18.06 -12.14
C GLU A 31 -13.41 -17.61 -10.80
N ARG A 32 -13.13 -16.40 -10.37
CA ARG A 32 -13.68 -15.83 -9.15
C ARG A 32 -14.62 -14.69 -9.47
N LYS A 33 -15.84 -14.82 -8.95
CA LYS A 33 -16.74 -13.70 -8.77
C LYS A 33 -16.08 -12.71 -7.81
N LEU A 34 -15.74 -11.52 -8.30
CA LEU A 34 -15.37 -10.38 -7.45
C LEU A 34 -16.48 -10.19 -6.39
N LEU A 35 -16.10 -9.99 -5.14
CA LEU A 35 -17.04 -9.65 -4.09
C LEU A 35 -17.65 -8.29 -4.43
N GLN A 36 -18.92 -8.29 -4.83
CA GLN A 36 -19.62 -7.12 -5.37
C GLN A 36 -19.97 -6.05 -4.33
N ASP A 37 -19.86 -6.32 -3.03
CA ASP A 37 -20.51 -5.49 -2.01
C ASP A 37 -19.57 -4.65 -1.13
N ASN A 38 -18.24 -4.64 -1.36
CA ASN A 38 -17.31 -3.76 -0.64
C ASN A 38 -16.36 -3.06 -1.62
N GLU A 39 -16.95 -2.51 -2.65
CA GLU A 39 -16.25 -1.81 -3.72
C GLU A 39 -15.61 -0.53 -3.24
N LEU A 40 -14.43 -0.67 -2.69
CA LEU A 40 -13.45 0.38 -2.85
C LEU A 40 -12.96 0.30 -4.30
N GLU A 41 -13.77 0.70 -5.26
CA GLU A 41 -13.48 0.83 -6.71
C GLU A 41 -12.28 1.73 -7.03
N LEU A 42 -11.41 1.94 -6.06
CA LEU A 42 -10.42 3.00 -6.08
C LEU A 42 -9.11 2.57 -6.69
N VAL A 43 -8.97 1.30 -7.05
CA VAL A 43 -7.67 0.79 -7.42
C VAL A 43 -7.74 -0.22 -8.53
N GLN A 44 -7.04 0.08 -9.62
CA GLN A 44 -6.96 -0.82 -10.77
C GLN A 44 -6.22 -2.11 -10.40
N GLU A 45 -6.80 -3.24 -10.78
CA GLU A 45 -6.18 -4.55 -10.64
C GLU A 45 -4.83 -4.60 -11.38
N GLY A 46 -3.83 -5.25 -10.78
CA GLY A 46 -2.49 -5.39 -11.34
C GLY A 46 -1.55 -4.18 -11.19
N TYR A 47 -2.07 -2.96 -10.96
CA TYR A 47 -1.22 -1.78 -10.76
C TYR A 47 -0.52 -1.78 -9.40
N ALA A 48 0.61 -1.08 -9.29
CA ALA A 48 1.43 -1.09 -8.06
C ALA A 48 0.64 -0.68 -6.82
N ASN A 49 -0.21 0.35 -6.92
CA ASN A 49 -1.07 0.82 -5.83
C ASN A 49 -2.41 0.07 -5.74
N GLY A 50 -2.60 -0.95 -6.59
CA GLY A 50 -3.83 -1.71 -6.71
C GLY A 50 -3.80 -3.04 -5.97
N VAL A 51 -4.85 -3.81 -6.22
CA VAL A 51 -4.95 -5.21 -5.80
C VAL A 51 -4.28 -6.13 -6.82
N ALA A 52 -3.92 -7.34 -6.42
CA ALA A 52 -3.43 -8.36 -7.33
C ALA A 52 -4.59 -8.93 -8.17
N GLU A 53 -4.27 -9.44 -9.34
CA GLU A 53 -5.22 -10.24 -10.11
C GLU A 53 -5.76 -11.38 -9.25
N GLY A 54 -7.07 -11.64 -9.31
CA GLY A 54 -7.76 -12.66 -8.51
C GLY A 54 -7.97 -12.32 -7.04
N PHE A 55 -7.81 -11.05 -6.67
CA PHE A 55 -8.08 -10.57 -5.30
C PHE A 55 -9.50 -10.88 -4.81
N PRO A 56 -9.71 -11.24 -3.51
CA PRO A 56 -8.68 -11.55 -2.51
C PRO A 56 -8.08 -12.93 -2.70
N LEU A 57 -6.76 -13.07 -2.44
CA LEU A 57 -6.07 -14.35 -2.58
C LEU A 57 -6.30 -15.25 -1.37
N THR A 58 -6.37 -16.57 -1.62
CA THR A 58 -6.36 -17.59 -0.56
C THR A 58 -4.97 -17.74 0.05
N GLU A 59 -4.88 -18.35 1.24
CA GLU A 59 -3.60 -18.67 1.87
C GLU A 59 -2.72 -19.56 0.99
N LYS A 60 -3.35 -20.50 0.24
CA LYS A 60 -2.60 -21.36 -0.69
C LYS A 60 -1.99 -20.56 -1.83
N GLU A 61 -2.75 -19.66 -2.44
CA GLU A 61 -2.23 -18.81 -3.52
C GLU A 61 -1.11 -17.88 -3.04
N LYS A 62 -1.22 -17.36 -1.81
CA LYS A 62 -0.14 -16.57 -1.19
C LYS A 62 1.11 -17.41 -0.95
N GLU A 63 0.98 -18.66 -0.51
CA GLU A 63 2.14 -19.54 -0.32
C GLU A 63 2.78 -19.92 -1.67
N ASP A 64 1.99 -20.25 -2.69
CA ASP A 64 2.48 -20.53 -4.05
C ASP A 64 3.21 -19.29 -4.63
N MET A 65 2.71 -18.09 -4.35
CA MET A 65 3.35 -16.82 -4.74
C MET A 65 4.68 -16.60 -3.98
N ILE A 66 4.73 -16.92 -2.68
CA ILE A 66 5.96 -16.87 -1.89
C ILE A 66 7.02 -17.78 -2.49
N ASP A 67 6.67 -19.00 -2.86
CA ASP A 67 7.61 -19.96 -3.46
C ASP A 67 8.16 -19.44 -4.80
N ALA A 68 7.29 -18.88 -5.66
CA ALA A 68 7.70 -18.28 -6.92
C ALA A 68 8.60 -17.06 -6.71
N ALA A 69 8.24 -16.17 -5.77
CA ALA A 69 9.01 -14.96 -5.46
C ALA A 69 10.37 -15.29 -4.82
N GLU A 70 10.45 -16.30 -3.96
CA GLU A 70 11.70 -16.83 -3.39
C GLU A 70 12.67 -17.24 -4.51
N HIS A 71 12.18 -18.05 -5.46
CA HIS A 71 12.99 -18.51 -6.58
C HIS A 71 13.50 -17.34 -7.44
N ALA A 72 12.62 -16.39 -7.77
CA ALA A 72 12.98 -15.21 -8.55
C ALA A 72 14.00 -14.31 -7.81
N TYR A 73 13.83 -14.15 -6.49
CA TYR A 73 14.76 -13.35 -5.69
C TYR A 73 16.13 -14.02 -5.56
N GLY A 74 16.18 -15.35 -5.46
CA GLY A 74 17.43 -16.10 -5.52
C GLY A 74 18.19 -15.84 -6.82
N LYS A 75 17.51 -15.89 -7.97
CA LYS A 75 18.11 -15.52 -9.27
C LYS A 75 18.60 -14.07 -9.31
N PHE A 76 17.85 -13.15 -8.71
CA PHE A 76 18.27 -11.75 -8.57
C PHE A 76 19.58 -11.62 -7.80
N LEU A 77 19.74 -12.33 -6.68
CA LEU A 77 20.98 -12.35 -5.91
C LEU A 77 22.14 -12.97 -6.70
N ASP A 78 21.88 -14.02 -7.49
CA ASP A 78 22.88 -14.63 -8.38
C ASP A 78 23.37 -13.61 -9.44
N ALA A 79 22.44 -12.87 -10.04
CA ALA A 79 22.78 -11.81 -11.01
C ALA A 79 23.64 -10.69 -10.39
N LEU A 80 23.46 -10.41 -9.10
CA LEU A 80 24.29 -9.49 -8.32
C LEU A 80 25.61 -10.12 -7.86
N LYS A 81 25.90 -11.38 -8.23
CA LYS A 81 27.10 -12.14 -7.82
C LYS A 81 27.23 -12.28 -6.30
N CYS A 82 26.10 -12.39 -5.61
CA CYS A 82 26.04 -12.62 -4.18
C CYS A 82 26.06 -14.11 -3.90
N ASN A 83 27.06 -14.61 -3.17
CA ASN A 83 27.15 -16.02 -2.81
C ASN A 83 26.24 -16.36 -1.61
N TRP A 84 24.95 -16.15 -1.77
CA TRP A 84 23.95 -16.28 -0.71
C TRP A 84 23.71 -17.73 -0.26
N ARG A 85 23.95 -18.73 -1.14
CA ARG A 85 23.68 -20.13 -0.83
C ARG A 85 24.66 -20.73 0.19
N GLU A 86 25.89 -20.23 0.22
CA GLU A 86 26.95 -20.72 1.11
C GLU A 86 27.11 -19.85 2.36
N ASP A 87 26.50 -18.66 2.39
CA ASP A 87 26.53 -17.77 3.53
C ASP A 87 25.40 -18.09 4.52
N PRO A 88 25.72 -18.56 5.75
CA PRO A 88 24.71 -18.91 6.76
C PRO A 88 23.77 -17.75 7.13
N ASN A 89 24.20 -16.49 6.93
CA ASN A 89 23.36 -15.32 7.23
C ASN A 89 22.37 -15.01 6.13
N SER A 90 22.67 -15.35 4.88
CA SER A 90 21.86 -15.00 3.71
C SER A 90 21.20 -16.16 2.98
N MET A 91 21.49 -17.41 3.33
CA MET A 91 20.90 -18.58 2.68
C MET A 91 19.36 -18.59 2.71
N GLU A 92 18.75 -18.03 3.74
CA GLU A 92 17.31 -17.91 3.90
C GLU A 92 16.75 -16.56 3.38
N THR A 93 17.60 -15.66 2.88
CA THR A 93 17.18 -14.30 2.47
C THR A 93 16.12 -14.33 1.38
N PRO A 94 16.19 -15.18 0.32
CA PRO A 94 15.14 -15.21 -0.69
C PRO A 94 13.76 -15.51 -0.10
N ARG A 95 13.65 -16.51 0.76
CA ARG A 95 12.41 -16.88 1.44
C ARG A 95 11.90 -15.77 2.35
N ARG A 96 12.80 -15.18 3.14
CA ARG A 96 12.45 -14.10 4.08
C ARG A 96 11.94 -12.86 3.35
N VAL A 97 12.59 -12.49 2.24
CA VAL A 97 12.15 -11.34 1.42
C VAL A 97 10.81 -11.63 0.77
N ALA A 98 10.61 -12.81 0.17
CA ALA A 98 9.34 -13.20 -0.41
C ALA A 98 8.19 -13.11 0.61
N LYS A 99 8.37 -13.69 1.81
CA LYS A 99 7.40 -13.60 2.90
C LYS A 99 7.12 -12.17 3.33
N ALA A 100 8.16 -11.34 3.48
CA ALA A 100 8.00 -9.95 3.86
C ALA A 100 7.17 -9.16 2.84
N TYR A 101 7.36 -9.40 1.54
CA TYR A 101 6.54 -8.77 0.51
C TYR A 101 5.08 -9.21 0.57
N VAL A 102 4.82 -10.51 0.64
CA VAL A 102 3.46 -11.05 0.56
C VAL A 102 2.67 -10.81 1.85
N ASN A 103 3.30 -10.99 3.01
CA ASN A 103 2.58 -10.98 4.28
C ASN A 103 2.58 -9.63 4.98
N ASP A 104 3.53 -8.74 4.63
CA ASP A 104 3.71 -7.46 5.32
C ASP A 104 3.65 -6.28 4.36
N LEU A 105 4.67 -6.10 3.51
CA LEU A 105 4.89 -4.87 2.76
C LEU A 105 3.81 -4.62 1.70
N TRP A 106 3.27 -5.69 1.10
CA TRP A 106 2.23 -5.64 0.08
C TRP A 106 0.97 -6.42 0.45
N ALA A 107 0.79 -6.75 1.72
CA ALA A 107 -0.37 -7.52 2.19
C ALA A 107 -1.71 -6.90 1.77
N GLY A 108 -1.81 -5.58 1.69
CA GLY A 108 -2.99 -4.87 1.23
C GLY A 108 -3.35 -5.09 -0.26
N ARG A 109 -2.47 -5.73 -1.03
CA ARG A 109 -2.75 -6.14 -2.42
C ARG A 109 -3.46 -7.49 -2.50
N TYR A 110 -3.35 -8.30 -1.46
CA TYR A 110 -3.74 -9.71 -1.48
C TYR A 110 -4.87 -10.03 -0.50
N THR A 111 -5.06 -9.20 0.51
CA THR A 111 -6.00 -9.44 1.61
C THR A 111 -7.10 -8.38 1.63
N ALA A 112 -8.36 -8.81 1.68
CA ALA A 112 -9.49 -7.91 1.79
C ALA A 112 -9.50 -7.20 3.14
N ILE A 113 -9.98 -5.95 3.15
CA ILE A 113 -10.19 -5.23 4.40
C ILE A 113 -11.35 -5.85 5.19
N THR A 114 -11.18 -5.92 6.50
CA THR A 114 -12.31 -6.23 7.38
C THR A 114 -13.40 -5.17 7.20
N PRO A 115 -14.70 -5.54 7.16
CA PRO A 115 -15.78 -4.58 6.99
C PRO A 115 -15.64 -3.36 7.91
N ILE A 116 -15.80 -2.19 7.34
CA ILE A 116 -15.74 -0.93 8.05
C ILE A 116 -17.12 -0.67 8.63
N THR A 117 -17.19 -0.52 9.95
CA THR A 117 -18.43 -0.19 10.65
C THR A 117 -18.50 1.31 10.89
N SER A 118 -19.67 1.86 10.66
CA SER A 118 -20.05 3.24 11.00
C SER A 118 -21.23 3.22 11.97
N PHE A 119 -21.49 4.35 12.57
CA PHE A 119 -22.56 4.56 13.54
C PHE A 119 -23.27 5.88 13.25
N PRO A 120 -24.56 6.04 13.60
CA PRO A 120 -25.23 7.33 13.51
C PRO A 120 -24.44 8.42 14.23
N SER A 121 -24.39 9.62 13.67
CA SER A 121 -23.69 10.75 14.27
C SER A 121 -24.41 11.36 15.49
N ASP A 122 -25.67 10.98 15.69
CA ASP A 122 -26.56 11.48 16.75
C ASP A 122 -26.58 13.01 16.87
N GLY A 123 -26.49 13.70 15.71
CA GLY A 123 -26.51 15.15 15.64
C GLY A 123 -25.15 15.82 15.87
N TYR A 124 -24.06 15.07 16.00
CA TYR A 124 -22.72 15.66 16.02
C TYR A 124 -22.36 16.25 14.65
N ASP A 125 -22.08 17.53 14.61
CA ASP A 125 -21.84 18.34 13.41
C ASP A 125 -20.44 18.98 13.36
N GLY A 126 -19.61 18.71 14.37
CA GLY A 126 -18.22 19.17 14.44
C GLY A 126 -17.26 18.39 13.55
N ILE A 127 -16.02 18.85 13.51
CA ILE A 127 -14.93 18.12 12.82
C ILE A 127 -14.51 16.92 13.69
N ILE A 128 -14.41 15.78 13.06
CA ILE A 128 -13.80 14.57 13.64
C ILE A 128 -12.40 14.46 13.04
N ILE A 129 -11.38 14.43 13.91
CA ILE A 129 -9.99 14.36 13.49
C ILE A 129 -9.30 13.17 14.18
N GLU A 130 -8.74 12.28 13.40
CA GLU A 130 -7.74 11.32 13.86
C GLU A 130 -6.37 11.74 13.34
N ARG A 131 -5.43 11.92 14.24
CA ARG A 131 -4.08 12.39 13.92
C ARG A 131 -3.02 11.40 14.35
N ASP A 132 -1.83 11.57 13.79
CA ASP A 132 -0.64 10.78 14.14
C ASP A 132 -0.81 9.28 13.90
N ILE A 133 -1.61 8.90 12.89
CA ILE A 133 -1.75 7.50 12.48
C ILE A 133 -0.44 7.05 11.84
N PRO A 134 0.26 6.03 12.39
CA PRO A 134 1.51 5.57 11.83
C PRO A 134 1.35 5.05 10.39
N LEU A 135 2.25 5.46 9.52
CA LEU A 135 2.31 5.01 8.13
C LEU A 135 3.63 4.28 7.88
N THR A 136 3.53 3.05 7.40
CA THR A 136 4.61 2.35 6.73
C THR A 136 4.13 1.94 5.35
N SER A 137 4.79 2.42 4.31
CA SER A 137 4.49 2.10 2.92
C SER A 137 5.76 1.87 2.13
N MET A 138 5.62 1.49 0.89
CA MET A 138 6.74 1.25 -0.02
C MET A 138 6.56 2.05 -1.29
N CYS A 139 7.58 2.82 -1.66
CA CYS A 139 7.60 3.54 -2.92
C CYS A 139 7.61 2.57 -4.11
N SER A 140 6.66 2.72 -5.03
CA SER A 140 6.55 1.86 -6.23
C SER A 140 7.74 1.98 -7.18
N HIS A 141 8.55 3.05 -7.10
CA HIS A 141 9.66 3.27 -8.03
C HIS A 141 10.91 2.44 -7.69
N HIS A 142 11.29 2.36 -6.44
CA HIS A 142 12.56 1.71 -6.03
C HIS A 142 12.38 0.73 -4.88
N HIS A 143 11.15 0.44 -4.50
CA HIS A 143 10.80 -0.44 -3.39
C HIS A 143 11.53 -0.06 -2.08
N GLN A 144 11.65 1.25 -1.85
CA GLN A 144 12.20 1.78 -0.61
C GLN A 144 11.07 2.27 0.30
N VAL A 145 11.28 2.14 1.61
CA VAL A 145 10.27 2.49 2.63
C VAL A 145 9.90 3.97 2.57
N ILE A 146 8.61 4.22 2.67
CA ILE A 146 7.99 5.51 2.99
C ILE A 146 7.49 5.38 4.43
N GLY A 147 8.02 6.17 5.34
CA GLY A 147 7.63 6.15 6.75
C GLY A 147 7.17 7.52 7.23
N GLY A 148 6.07 7.57 7.95
CA GLY A 148 5.54 8.85 8.41
C GLY A 148 4.24 8.74 9.18
N LEU A 149 3.45 9.81 9.11
CA LEU A 149 2.19 9.96 9.82
C LEU A 149 1.08 10.39 8.85
N VAL A 150 -0.11 9.88 9.08
CA VAL A 150 -1.33 10.27 8.37
C VAL A 150 -2.26 10.97 9.35
N HIS A 151 -2.86 12.04 8.89
CA HIS A 151 -3.90 12.79 9.61
C HIS A 151 -5.15 12.81 8.76
N ILE A 152 -6.28 12.45 9.35
CA ILE A 152 -7.58 12.36 8.68
C ILE A 152 -8.58 13.24 9.42
N GLY A 153 -9.29 14.09 8.69
CA GLY A 153 -10.41 14.86 9.21
C GLY A 153 -11.64 14.65 8.34
N TYR A 154 -12.81 14.59 8.96
CA TYR A 154 -14.08 14.60 8.23
C TYR A 154 -15.20 15.24 9.06
N ILE A 155 -16.27 15.64 8.40
CA ILE A 155 -17.47 16.19 9.01
C ILE A 155 -18.65 15.33 8.56
N ALA A 156 -19.35 14.71 9.51
CA ALA A 156 -20.55 13.94 9.21
C ALA A 156 -21.66 14.84 8.64
N GLY A 157 -22.45 14.31 7.73
CA GLY A 157 -23.64 14.97 7.23
C GLY A 157 -24.78 15.01 8.25
N GLU A 158 -25.86 15.67 7.91
CA GLU A 158 -27.08 15.69 8.72
C GLU A 158 -27.73 14.29 8.69
N GLY A 159 -27.86 13.65 9.86
CA GLY A 159 -28.26 12.25 9.95
C GLY A 159 -27.19 11.27 9.42
N GLY A 160 -25.98 11.74 9.16
CA GLY A 160 -24.87 10.96 8.62
C GLY A 160 -24.24 9.98 9.61
N GLN A 161 -23.17 9.35 9.17
CA GLN A 161 -22.46 8.32 9.89
C GLN A 161 -21.13 8.82 10.41
N VAL A 162 -20.71 8.31 11.57
CA VAL A 162 -19.35 8.44 12.09
C VAL A 162 -18.63 7.10 11.99
N ILE A 163 -17.37 7.15 11.62
CA ILE A 163 -16.52 5.96 11.42
C ILE A 163 -15.88 5.60 12.76
N GLY A 164 -15.91 4.31 13.11
CA GLY A 164 -15.18 3.85 14.27
C GLY A 164 -13.68 4.15 14.17
N LEU A 165 -13.06 4.70 15.21
CA LEU A 165 -11.66 5.16 15.23
C LEU A 165 -10.68 4.12 14.66
N SER A 166 -10.77 2.86 15.12
CA SER A 166 -9.92 1.77 14.63
C SER A 166 -10.07 1.46 13.14
N LYS A 167 -11.14 1.95 12.49
CA LYS A 167 -11.40 1.70 11.07
C LYS A 167 -10.61 2.65 10.18
N LEU A 168 -10.39 3.89 10.63
CA LEU A 168 -9.50 4.83 9.94
C LEU A 168 -8.06 4.30 9.91
N ASN A 169 -7.57 3.76 11.04
CA ASN A 169 -6.26 3.09 11.10
C ASN A 169 -6.15 1.93 10.11
N ARG A 170 -7.20 1.11 9.97
CA ARG A 170 -7.22 -0.01 9.02
C ARG A 170 -7.21 0.44 7.56
N ILE A 171 -7.88 1.54 7.24
CA ILE A 171 -7.82 2.15 5.90
C ILE A 171 -6.39 2.58 5.58
N VAL A 172 -5.73 3.27 6.52
CA VAL A 172 -4.33 3.69 6.35
C VAL A 172 -3.41 2.49 6.17
N GLU A 173 -3.56 1.45 7.00
CA GLU A 173 -2.78 0.22 6.90
C GLU A 173 -2.99 -0.49 5.57
N LEU A 174 -4.24 -0.67 5.14
CA LEU A 174 -4.57 -1.34 3.88
C LEU A 174 -3.88 -0.69 2.69
N PHE A 175 -4.03 0.63 2.54
CA PHE A 175 -3.45 1.36 1.42
C PHE A 175 -1.94 1.56 1.57
N GLY A 176 -1.44 1.71 2.78
CA GLY A 176 -0.01 1.74 3.07
C GLY A 176 0.70 0.49 2.60
N ARG A 177 0.05 -0.66 2.68
CA ARG A 177 0.58 -1.97 2.27
C ARG A 177 0.27 -2.35 0.82
N ARG A 178 0.31 -1.38 -0.10
CA ARG A 178 0.06 -1.64 -1.53
C ARG A 178 1.19 -1.21 -2.46
N GLY A 179 2.17 -0.48 -1.99
CA GLY A 179 3.23 0.07 -2.84
C GLY A 179 2.69 1.19 -3.74
N ALA A 180 3.01 2.43 -3.43
CA ALA A 180 2.48 3.59 -4.16
C ALA A 180 3.46 4.76 -4.12
N ILE A 181 3.20 5.79 -4.91
CA ILE A 181 3.73 7.13 -4.64
C ILE A 181 2.82 7.81 -3.61
N GLN A 182 3.36 8.74 -2.84
CA GLN A 182 2.63 9.34 -1.71
C GLN A 182 1.36 10.07 -2.15
N GLU A 183 1.34 10.68 -3.32
CA GLU A 183 0.18 11.37 -3.89
C GLU A 183 -0.98 10.40 -4.18
N GLN A 184 -0.68 9.22 -4.72
CA GLN A 184 -1.68 8.17 -4.96
C GLN A 184 -2.20 7.61 -3.64
N LEU A 185 -1.31 7.39 -2.67
CA LEU A 185 -1.66 6.91 -1.34
C LEU A 185 -2.60 7.89 -0.62
N THR A 186 -2.27 9.19 -0.64
CA THR A 186 -3.13 10.24 -0.08
C THR A 186 -4.51 10.25 -0.73
N THR A 187 -4.54 10.09 -2.05
CA THR A 187 -5.77 10.03 -2.83
C THR A 187 -6.61 8.80 -2.48
N ALA A 188 -5.98 7.62 -2.37
CA ALA A 188 -6.68 6.38 -2.07
C ALA A 188 -7.31 6.40 -0.66
N ILE A 189 -6.54 6.85 0.34
CA ILE A 189 -7.05 6.98 1.72
C ILE A 189 -8.21 7.98 1.78
N HIS A 190 -8.06 9.17 1.16
CA HIS A 190 -9.12 10.17 1.11
C HIS A 190 -10.41 9.60 0.51
N ASN A 191 -10.32 8.99 -0.67
CA ASN A 191 -11.48 8.45 -1.37
C ASN A 191 -12.15 7.31 -0.58
N ALA A 192 -11.36 6.49 0.12
CA ALA A 192 -11.90 5.43 0.97
C ALA A 192 -12.71 6.01 2.14
N VAL A 193 -12.17 7.02 2.83
CA VAL A 193 -12.88 7.70 3.92
C VAL A 193 -14.14 8.39 3.41
N ASP A 194 -14.06 9.08 2.27
CA ASP A 194 -15.19 9.75 1.63
C ASP A 194 -16.32 8.78 1.30
N LYS A 195 -15.99 7.61 0.77
CA LYS A 195 -16.95 6.55 0.44
C LYS A 195 -17.57 5.90 1.68
N VAL A 196 -16.78 5.65 2.73
CA VAL A 196 -17.27 4.99 3.96
C VAL A 196 -18.15 5.91 4.80
N CYS A 197 -17.84 7.21 4.80
CA CYS A 197 -18.65 8.22 5.48
C CYS A 197 -19.65 8.82 4.51
N GLU A 198 -20.65 8.03 4.10
CA GLU A 198 -21.71 8.50 3.20
C GLU A 198 -22.36 9.77 3.73
N ASP A 199 -22.76 10.66 2.81
CA ASP A 199 -23.37 11.95 3.12
C ASP A 199 -22.50 12.90 3.99
N ASN A 200 -21.15 12.72 3.98
CA ASN A 200 -20.25 13.64 4.66
C ASN A 200 -20.27 15.06 4.04
N LYS A 201 -20.00 16.06 4.85
CA LYS A 201 -19.84 17.46 4.39
C LYS A 201 -18.45 17.76 3.84
N GLY A 202 -17.52 16.82 3.98
CA GLY A 202 -16.15 16.92 3.47
C GLY A 202 -15.17 16.02 4.22
N VAL A 203 -14.08 15.70 3.54
CA VAL A 203 -12.97 14.89 4.05
C VAL A 203 -11.66 15.59 3.74
N ILE A 204 -10.69 15.50 4.63
CA ILE A 204 -9.31 15.92 4.42
C ILE A 204 -8.35 14.84 4.91
N VAL A 205 -7.34 14.56 4.09
CA VAL A 205 -6.24 13.64 4.45
C VAL A 205 -4.92 14.34 4.19
N THR A 206 -4.05 14.34 5.17
CA THR A 206 -2.68 14.84 5.06
C THR A 206 -1.69 13.75 5.46
N ILE A 207 -0.69 13.52 4.62
CA ILE A 207 0.42 12.60 4.90
C ILE A 207 1.70 13.42 5.00
N VAL A 208 2.46 13.19 6.08
CA VAL A 208 3.81 13.73 6.30
C VAL A 208 4.75 12.54 6.40
N ALA A 209 5.64 12.36 5.44
CA ALA A 209 6.50 11.18 5.41
C ALA A 209 7.90 11.46 4.86
N THR A 210 8.84 10.62 5.28
CA THR A 210 10.19 10.54 4.74
C THR A 210 10.27 9.40 3.75
N HIS A 211 11.16 9.54 2.75
CA HIS A 211 11.31 8.59 1.67
C HIS A 211 12.72 8.04 1.61
N ASN A 212 12.92 6.76 1.88
CA ASN A 212 14.24 6.15 1.80
C ASN A 212 14.80 6.13 0.37
N CYS A 213 13.96 6.20 -0.65
CA CYS A 213 14.42 6.37 -2.03
C CYS A 213 15.18 7.69 -2.27
N VAL A 214 15.00 8.68 -1.40
CA VAL A 214 15.73 9.96 -1.40
C VAL A 214 16.86 9.97 -0.38
N SER A 215 16.66 9.41 0.82
CA SER A 215 17.62 9.50 1.93
C SER A 215 18.75 8.46 1.85
N CYS A 216 18.46 7.21 1.42
CA CYS A 216 19.47 6.14 1.43
C CYS A 216 20.19 5.93 0.09
N ARG A 217 19.67 6.49 -1.01
CA ARG A 217 20.25 6.40 -2.36
C ARG A 217 20.01 7.69 -3.16
N GLY A 218 20.56 7.78 -4.36
CA GLY A 218 20.39 8.93 -5.25
C GLY A 218 20.95 10.20 -4.62
N VAL A 219 20.09 11.18 -4.33
CA VAL A 219 20.49 12.48 -3.73
C VAL A 219 20.97 12.39 -2.29
N LYS A 220 20.63 11.32 -1.57
CA LYS A 220 21.05 11.05 -0.17
C LYS A 220 20.72 12.18 0.82
N HIS A 221 19.59 12.85 0.64
CA HIS A 221 19.16 13.94 1.51
C HIS A 221 18.39 13.40 2.73
N GLN A 222 19.02 13.38 3.89
CA GLN A 222 18.51 12.75 5.12
C GLN A 222 17.33 13.51 5.76
N GLY A 223 17.28 14.82 5.65
CA GLY A 223 16.28 15.66 6.31
C GLY A 223 15.03 15.97 5.46
N ALA A 224 14.95 15.43 4.24
CA ALA A 224 13.81 15.70 3.38
C ALA A 224 12.55 14.95 3.84
N SER A 225 11.46 15.68 4.02
CA SER A 225 10.12 15.13 4.21
C SER A 225 9.18 15.65 3.13
N MET A 226 8.15 14.88 2.82
CA MET A 226 7.12 15.23 1.86
C MET A 226 5.78 15.37 2.57
N VAL A 227 5.06 16.44 2.25
CA VAL A 227 3.70 16.66 2.73
C VAL A 227 2.75 16.63 1.54
N THR A 228 1.74 15.77 1.60
CA THR A 228 0.67 15.71 0.61
C THR A 228 -0.68 15.86 1.28
N THR A 229 -1.58 16.64 0.70
CA THR A 229 -2.93 16.84 1.22
C THR A 229 -3.95 16.70 0.12
N LYS A 230 -5.02 15.97 0.37
CA LYS A 230 -6.23 15.93 -0.45
C LYS A 230 -7.43 16.31 0.40
N ALA A 231 -8.33 17.14 -0.15
CA ALA A 231 -9.50 17.63 0.56
C ALA A 231 -10.72 17.70 -0.38
N SER A 232 -11.90 17.48 0.19
CA SER A 232 -13.21 17.62 -0.45
C SER A 232 -14.17 18.43 0.43
N GLY A 233 -15.30 18.83 -0.14
CA GLY A 233 -16.38 19.53 0.58
C GLY A 233 -15.88 20.72 1.37
N ALA A 234 -16.25 20.80 2.64
CA ALA A 234 -15.93 21.90 3.54
C ALA A 234 -14.43 22.16 3.77
N PHE A 235 -13.55 21.19 3.43
CA PHE A 235 -12.10 21.35 3.56
C PHE A 235 -11.41 21.83 2.28
N ARG A 236 -12.13 21.92 1.16
CA ARG A 236 -11.51 22.22 -0.14
C ARG A 236 -11.12 23.67 -0.29
N ASP A 237 -11.90 24.57 0.28
CA ASP A 237 -11.65 26.00 0.24
C ASP A 237 -10.61 26.40 1.29
N ASN A 238 -9.56 27.12 0.88
CA ASN A 238 -8.51 27.60 1.77
C ASN A 238 -8.99 28.66 2.77
N GLU A 239 -10.07 29.39 2.47
CA GLU A 239 -10.68 30.37 3.36
C GLU A 239 -11.64 29.75 4.37
N ASN A 240 -11.92 28.44 4.24
CA ASN A 240 -12.85 27.73 5.11
C ASN A 240 -12.24 27.48 6.49
N LEU A 241 -13.00 27.80 7.53
CA LEU A 241 -12.62 27.59 8.94
C LEU A 241 -12.30 26.12 9.25
N ALA A 242 -13.01 25.17 8.65
CA ALA A 242 -12.79 23.75 8.86
C ALA A 242 -11.36 23.31 8.45
N ARG A 243 -10.88 23.79 7.32
CA ARG A 243 -9.51 23.51 6.88
C ARG A 243 -8.47 24.09 7.84
N LYS A 244 -8.69 25.31 8.31
CA LYS A 244 -7.80 25.95 9.28
C LYS A 244 -7.80 25.21 10.61
N GLU A 245 -8.98 24.86 11.14
CA GLU A 245 -9.13 24.11 12.37
C GLU A 245 -8.43 22.74 12.30
N PHE A 246 -8.53 22.06 11.15
CA PHE A 246 -7.82 20.81 10.92
C PHE A 246 -6.30 21.00 11.04
N PHE A 247 -5.71 21.97 10.31
CA PHE A 247 -4.27 22.20 10.36
C PHE A 247 -3.79 22.71 11.73
N ASP A 248 -4.60 23.50 12.43
CA ASP A 248 -4.29 23.93 13.80
C ASP A 248 -4.28 22.75 14.78
N SER A 249 -5.14 21.75 14.55
CA SER A 249 -5.26 20.54 15.40
C SER A 249 -4.14 19.52 15.17
N ILE A 250 -3.62 19.44 13.95
CA ILE A 250 -2.55 18.49 13.58
C ILE A 250 -1.15 19.12 13.64
N LYS A 251 -0.96 20.30 14.25
CA LYS A 251 0.31 21.05 14.22
C LYS A 251 1.50 20.14 14.01
N ILE A 252 2.04 20.21 12.79
CA ILE A 252 3.26 19.51 12.42
C ILE A 252 4.40 20.26 13.10
N SER A 253 4.92 19.69 14.19
CA SER A 253 6.08 20.21 14.94
C SER A 253 7.37 19.92 14.19
#